data_db9a1a34c5dca7847489f10b0764fe06
#
_entry.id   db9a1a34c5dca7847489f10b0764fe06
#
_cell.length_a   1.000
_cell.length_b   1.000
_cell.length_c   1.000
_cell.angle_alpha   90.00
_cell.angle_beta   90.00
_cell.angle_gamma   90.00
#
_symmetry.space_group_name_H-M   'P 1'
#
loop_
_entity.id
_entity.type
_entity.pdbx_description
1 polymer ?
#
loop_
_entity_poly.entity_id
_entity_poly.type
_entity_poly.pdbx_seq_one_letter_code
_entity_poly.pdbx_strand_id
1 'polypeptide(L)'
;MQSAEKPRDLARDSVYQELRSEILMCRLRPGQMLQERDLVARLGISKSPIRDALLKLEQRGLIEVLPRKGYRVRQIDISDVRDMYGLRLILERECISLMMDTASKDVLERLDDFAEAPSSPDLPTWIDYNRAFHTYIAAHCGNARLAMIAQEIIEQFDRLTYVSVTSSDDLSLDKFEREHREIIGAIRAGDKRQAIALAG
;
A
#
# COMPACT_ATOMS: atom_id res chain seq x y z
N MET A 1 -25.84 15.33 10.39
CA MET A 1 -26.53 14.04 10.56
C MET A 1 -25.58 12.96 10.05
N GLN A 2 -24.82 12.33 10.95
CA GLN A 2 -24.02 11.16 10.61
C GLN A 2 -24.97 9.98 10.42
N SER A 3 -25.02 9.45 9.21
CA SER A 3 -25.75 8.24 8.88
C SER A 3 -25.03 7.07 9.57
N ALA A 4 -25.67 6.43 10.53
CA ALA A 4 -25.15 5.23 11.18
C ALA A 4 -24.94 4.16 10.10
N GLU A 5 -23.68 3.74 9.87
CA GLU A 5 -23.35 2.64 8.95
C GLU A 5 -24.11 1.38 9.38
N LYS A 6 -24.78 0.74 8.41
CA LYS A 6 -25.51 -0.49 8.69
C LYS A 6 -24.53 -1.61 9.04
N PRO A 7 -24.85 -2.53 9.97
CA PRO A 7 -23.98 -3.66 10.38
C PRO A 7 -23.44 -4.48 9.20
N ARG A 8 -24.17 -4.53 8.09
CA ARG A 8 -23.78 -5.21 6.84
C ARG A 8 -22.62 -4.49 6.12
N ASP A 9 -22.59 -3.16 6.12
CA ASP A 9 -21.53 -2.38 5.48
C ASP A 9 -20.23 -2.51 6.26
N LEU A 10 -20.29 -2.51 7.60
CA LEU A 10 -19.15 -2.77 8.48
C LEU A 10 -18.58 -4.19 8.25
N ALA A 11 -19.43 -5.20 8.13
CA ALA A 11 -18.98 -6.58 7.88
C ALA A 11 -18.32 -6.72 6.49
N ARG A 12 -18.88 -6.07 5.45
CA ARG A 12 -18.32 -6.06 4.10
C ARG A 12 -16.94 -5.40 4.08
N ASP A 13 -16.80 -4.24 4.72
CA ASP A 13 -15.54 -3.51 4.73
C ASP A 13 -14.49 -4.22 5.58
N SER A 14 -14.87 -4.85 6.69
CA SER A 14 -13.97 -5.70 7.49
C SER A 14 -13.45 -6.89 6.67
N VAL A 15 -14.31 -7.63 5.98
CA VAL A 15 -13.89 -8.74 5.10
C VAL A 15 -12.98 -8.28 3.98
N TYR A 16 -13.32 -7.14 3.35
CA TYR A 16 -12.49 -6.59 2.30
C TYR A 16 -11.08 -6.25 2.81
N GLN A 17 -10.96 -5.56 3.95
CA GLN A 17 -9.67 -5.19 4.52
C GLN A 17 -8.84 -6.42 4.92
N GLU A 18 -9.48 -7.43 5.52
CA GLU A 18 -8.82 -8.67 5.90
C GLU A 18 -8.26 -9.40 4.68
N LEU A 19 -9.08 -9.68 3.67
CA LEU A 19 -8.65 -10.36 2.46
C LEU A 19 -7.61 -9.54 1.68
N ARG A 20 -7.78 -8.22 1.65
CA ARG A 20 -6.82 -7.31 1.03
C ARG A 20 -5.45 -7.40 1.70
N SER A 21 -5.41 -7.31 3.03
CA SER A 21 -4.17 -7.45 3.80
C SER A 21 -3.51 -8.82 3.55
N GLU A 22 -4.30 -9.90 3.52
CA GLU A 22 -3.78 -11.24 3.24
C GLU A 22 -3.17 -11.36 1.83
N ILE A 23 -3.75 -10.69 0.83
CA ILE A 23 -3.21 -10.66 -0.55
C ILE A 23 -1.93 -9.84 -0.61
N LEU A 24 -1.92 -8.65 -0.02
CA LEU A 24 -0.76 -7.75 -0.05
C LEU A 24 0.44 -8.35 0.70
N MET A 25 0.20 -9.02 1.83
CA MET A 25 1.23 -9.75 2.59
C MET A 25 1.49 -11.17 2.07
N CYS A 26 1.02 -11.52 0.87
CA CYS A 26 1.17 -12.82 0.23
C CYS A 26 0.75 -14.04 1.09
N ARG A 27 -0.07 -13.85 2.14
CA ARG A 27 -0.72 -14.96 2.87
C ARG A 27 -1.69 -15.69 1.95
N LEU A 28 -2.45 -14.94 1.14
CA LEU A 28 -3.13 -15.44 -0.05
C LEU A 28 -2.18 -15.22 -1.25
N ARG A 29 -1.57 -16.31 -1.70
CA ARG A 29 -0.48 -16.26 -2.68
C ARG A 29 -0.95 -15.87 -4.09
N PRO A 30 -0.12 -15.22 -4.90
CA PRO A 30 -0.38 -15.04 -6.33
C PRO A 30 -0.76 -16.36 -7.01
N GLY A 31 -1.85 -16.36 -7.78
CA GLY A 31 -2.40 -17.54 -8.43
C GLY A 31 -3.27 -18.44 -7.54
N GLN A 32 -3.36 -18.18 -6.25
CA GLN A 32 -4.18 -18.97 -5.33
C GLN A 32 -5.67 -18.84 -5.67
N MET A 33 -6.37 -20.00 -5.67
CA MET A 33 -7.82 -20.05 -5.86
C MET A 33 -8.55 -19.70 -4.57
N LEU A 34 -9.62 -18.91 -4.70
CA LEU A 34 -10.52 -18.53 -3.62
C LEU A 34 -11.95 -18.98 -3.96
N GLN A 35 -12.61 -19.59 -2.99
CA GLN A 35 -14.01 -20.01 -3.11
C GLN A 35 -14.86 -19.31 -2.06
N GLU A 36 -16.01 -18.75 -2.46
CA GLU A 36 -16.95 -18.11 -1.52
C GLU A 36 -17.28 -19.00 -0.31
N ARG A 37 -17.53 -20.30 -0.55
CA ARG A 37 -17.90 -21.26 0.50
C ARG A 37 -16.79 -21.44 1.56
N ASP A 38 -15.54 -21.45 1.10
CA ASP A 38 -14.39 -21.67 1.99
C ASP A 38 -14.13 -20.42 2.84
N LEU A 39 -14.35 -19.23 2.25
CA LEU A 39 -14.29 -17.95 2.96
C LEU A 39 -15.43 -17.83 3.99
N VAL A 40 -16.65 -18.24 3.64
CA VAL A 40 -17.78 -18.32 4.59
C VAL A 40 -17.43 -19.20 5.79
N ALA A 41 -16.88 -20.39 5.54
CA ALA A 41 -16.49 -21.32 6.59
C ALA A 41 -15.35 -20.75 7.47
N ARG A 42 -14.38 -20.11 6.86
CA ARG A 42 -13.19 -19.54 7.56
C ARG A 42 -13.54 -18.32 8.41
N LEU A 43 -14.31 -17.38 7.85
CA LEU A 43 -14.59 -16.10 8.48
C LEU A 43 -15.85 -16.08 9.34
N GLY A 44 -16.70 -17.11 9.25
CA GLY A 44 -17.97 -17.17 9.97
C GLY A 44 -18.98 -16.10 9.54
N ILE A 45 -18.82 -15.52 8.35
CA ILE A 45 -19.62 -14.41 7.82
C ILE A 45 -20.51 -14.93 6.69
N SER A 46 -21.72 -14.38 6.56
CA SER A 46 -22.66 -14.76 5.52
C SER A 46 -22.12 -14.47 4.11
N LYS A 47 -22.69 -15.13 3.11
CA LYS A 47 -22.22 -15.12 1.73
C LYS A 47 -22.23 -13.73 1.07
N SER A 48 -23.19 -12.87 1.41
CA SER A 48 -23.36 -11.57 0.76
C SER A 48 -22.20 -10.61 1.04
N PRO A 49 -21.77 -10.32 2.29
CA PRO A 49 -20.61 -9.47 2.56
C PRO A 49 -19.32 -9.99 1.92
N ILE A 50 -19.14 -11.32 1.87
CA ILE A 50 -17.98 -11.95 1.24
C ILE A 50 -17.98 -11.68 -0.27
N ARG A 51 -19.11 -11.85 -0.95
CA ARG A 51 -19.23 -11.56 -2.38
C ARG A 51 -18.98 -10.08 -2.69
N ASP A 52 -19.55 -9.19 -1.88
CA ASP A 52 -19.36 -7.76 -2.04
C ASP A 52 -17.88 -7.37 -1.86
N ALA A 53 -17.19 -7.97 -0.88
CA ALA A 53 -15.75 -7.78 -0.68
C ALA A 53 -14.91 -8.32 -1.85
N LEU A 54 -15.24 -9.51 -2.38
CA LEU A 54 -14.56 -10.08 -3.54
C LEU A 54 -14.75 -9.22 -4.80
N LEU A 55 -15.94 -8.69 -5.03
CA LEU A 55 -16.18 -7.74 -6.14
C LEU A 55 -15.32 -6.48 -6.00
N LYS A 56 -15.19 -5.95 -4.78
CA LYS A 56 -14.32 -4.79 -4.51
C LYS A 56 -12.84 -5.11 -4.74
N LEU A 57 -12.38 -6.30 -4.37
CA LEU A 57 -11.02 -6.77 -4.64
C LEU A 57 -10.76 -6.93 -6.14
N GLU A 58 -11.73 -7.43 -6.90
CA GLU A 58 -11.65 -7.55 -8.36
C GLU A 58 -11.55 -6.16 -9.02
N GLN A 59 -12.40 -5.22 -8.62
CA GLN A 59 -12.35 -3.83 -9.12
C GLN A 59 -11.00 -3.15 -8.84
N ARG A 60 -10.33 -3.55 -7.76
CA ARG A 60 -8.97 -3.09 -7.41
C ARG A 60 -7.86 -3.89 -8.09
N GLY A 61 -8.19 -4.85 -8.94
CA GLY A 61 -7.21 -5.65 -9.66
C GLY A 61 -6.41 -6.63 -8.80
N LEU A 62 -6.85 -6.91 -7.57
CA LEU A 62 -6.16 -7.85 -6.66
C LEU A 62 -6.52 -9.31 -6.92
N ILE A 63 -7.72 -9.55 -7.42
CA ILE A 63 -8.20 -10.87 -7.82
C ILE A 63 -8.86 -10.80 -9.20
N GLU A 64 -9.09 -11.93 -9.81
CA GLU A 64 -9.86 -12.09 -11.04
C GLU A 64 -10.97 -13.13 -10.87
N VAL A 65 -12.09 -12.91 -11.53
CA VAL A 65 -13.21 -13.87 -11.57
C VAL A 65 -12.92 -14.94 -12.60
N LEU A 66 -12.96 -16.20 -12.18
CA LEU A 66 -12.92 -17.36 -13.10
C LEU A 66 -14.31 -17.96 -13.20
N PRO A 67 -15.00 -17.85 -14.35
CA PRO A 67 -16.36 -18.36 -14.50
C PRO A 67 -16.49 -19.81 -14.07
N ARG A 68 -17.45 -20.12 -13.20
CA ARG A 68 -17.74 -21.43 -12.61
C ARG A 68 -16.64 -22.02 -11.70
N LYS A 69 -15.48 -21.34 -11.56
CA LYS A 69 -14.34 -21.81 -10.76
C LYS A 69 -14.08 -20.97 -9.50
N GLY A 70 -14.76 -19.82 -9.34
CA GLY A 70 -14.56 -18.91 -8.22
C GLY A 70 -13.65 -17.75 -8.59
N TYR A 71 -12.72 -17.43 -7.71
CA TYR A 71 -11.80 -16.29 -7.88
C TYR A 71 -10.36 -16.77 -7.80
N ARG A 72 -9.45 -16.00 -8.37
CA ARG A 72 -8.02 -16.26 -8.30
C ARG A 72 -7.28 -14.98 -7.91
N VAL A 73 -6.36 -15.06 -6.97
CA VAL A 73 -5.44 -13.95 -6.67
C VAL A 73 -4.62 -13.67 -7.92
N ARG A 74 -4.61 -12.42 -8.42
CA ARG A 74 -3.86 -12.07 -9.64
C ARG A 74 -2.39 -12.37 -9.46
N GLN A 75 -1.78 -12.91 -10.49
CA GLN A 75 -0.33 -13.08 -10.56
C GLN A 75 0.34 -11.70 -10.67
N ILE A 76 1.58 -11.62 -10.23
CA ILE A 76 2.41 -10.44 -10.45
C ILE A 76 3.01 -10.57 -11.83
N ASP A 77 2.65 -9.68 -12.72
CA ASP A 77 3.23 -9.58 -14.06
C ASP A 77 4.37 -8.57 -14.04
N ILE A 78 5.51 -8.92 -14.65
CA ILE A 78 6.70 -8.05 -14.67
C ILE A 78 6.44 -6.75 -15.43
N SER A 79 5.60 -6.78 -16.49
CA SER A 79 5.23 -5.59 -17.23
C SER A 79 4.39 -4.64 -16.36
N ASP A 80 3.42 -5.18 -15.62
CA ASP A 80 2.56 -4.43 -14.69
C ASP A 80 3.40 -3.80 -13.56
N VAL A 81 4.38 -4.56 -13.02
CA VAL A 81 5.33 -4.04 -12.02
C VAL A 81 6.11 -2.84 -12.55
N ARG A 82 6.61 -2.91 -13.78
CA ARG A 82 7.36 -1.79 -14.40
C ARG A 82 6.49 -0.56 -14.57
N ASP A 83 5.27 -0.74 -15.06
CA ASP A 83 4.31 0.36 -15.28
C ASP A 83 3.90 0.99 -13.95
N MET A 84 3.62 0.18 -12.93
CA MET A 84 3.33 0.63 -11.58
C MET A 84 4.50 1.39 -10.98
N TYR A 85 5.74 0.89 -11.12
CA TYR A 85 6.92 1.56 -10.61
C TYR A 85 7.11 2.94 -11.26
N GLY A 86 6.98 3.03 -12.58
CA GLY A 86 7.05 4.31 -13.30
C GLY A 86 5.98 5.30 -12.83
N LEU A 87 4.75 4.82 -12.63
CA LEU A 87 3.66 5.65 -12.11
C LEU A 87 3.91 6.10 -10.66
N ARG A 88 4.38 5.19 -9.79
CA ARG A 88 4.74 5.50 -8.41
C ARG A 88 5.77 6.63 -8.34
N LEU A 89 6.85 6.53 -9.11
CA LEU A 89 7.88 7.56 -9.18
C LEU A 89 7.33 8.95 -9.50
N ILE A 90 6.45 9.03 -10.50
CA ILE A 90 5.82 10.29 -10.92
C ILE A 90 4.97 10.86 -9.78
N LEU A 91 4.13 10.02 -9.16
CA LEU A 91 3.22 10.44 -8.11
C LEU A 91 3.96 10.86 -6.83
N GLU A 92 4.96 10.09 -6.38
CA GLU A 92 5.71 10.40 -5.17
C GLU A 92 6.57 11.67 -5.31
N ARG A 93 7.21 11.85 -6.46
CA ARG A 93 7.96 13.08 -6.75
C ARG A 93 7.09 14.32 -6.69
N GLU A 94 5.90 14.25 -7.27
CA GLU A 94 4.94 15.34 -7.22
C GLU A 94 4.39 15.55 -5.80
N CYS A 95 4.10 14.48 -5.05
CA CYS A 95 3.69 14.57 -3.66
C CYS A 95 4.74 15.27 -2.80
N ILE A 96 6.02 14.92 -2.91
CA ILE A 96 7.12 15.59 -2.21
C ILE A 96 7.21 17.05 -2.62
N SER A 97 7.16 17.34 -3.93
CA SER A 97 7.21 18.70 -4.46
C SER A 97 6.14 19.58 -3.85
N LEU A 98 4.90 19.14 -3.88
CA LEU A 98 3.75 19.88 -3.36
C LEU A 98 3.74 19.96 -1.83
N MET A 99 4.14 18.88 -1.13
CA MET A 99 4.27 18.88 0.32
C MET A 99 5.27 19.96 0.78
N MET A 100 6.42 20.07 0.15
CA MET A 100 7.42 21.09 0.48
C MET A 100 6.94 22.52 0.20
N ASP A 101 6.00 22.71 -0.74
CA ASP A 101 5.43 24.04 -1.03
C ASP A 101 4.28 24.42 -0.09
N THR A 102 3.53 23.45 0.43
CA THR A 102 2.22 23.72 1.05
C THR A 102 2.10 23.27 2.49
N ALA A 103 2.92 22.31 2.93
CA ALA A 103 2.79 21.76 4.27
C ALA A 103 3.28 22.74 5.36
N SER A 104 2.64 22.69 6.53
CA SER A 104 3.09 23.44 7.68
C SER A 104 4.40 22.85 8.24
N LYS A 105 5.12 23.68 9.02
CA LYS A 105 6.36 23.25 9.67
C LYS A 105 6.17 22.01 10.54
N ASP A 106 5.09 21.96 11.29
CA ASP A 106 4.77 20.81 12.17
C ASP A 106 4.59 19.52 11.38
N VAL A 107 4.02 19.58 10.16
CA VAL A 107 3.87 18.42 9.27
C VAL A 107 5.24 17.96 8.77
N LEU A 108 6.14 18.90 8.40
CA LEU A 108 7.47 18.54 7.96
C LEU A 108 8.34 17.98 9.10
N GLU A 109 8.20 18.50 10.33
CA GLU A 109 8.90 18.00 11.51
C GLU A 109 8.49 16.55 11.87
N ARG A 110 7.22 16.17 11.66
CA ARG A 110 6.75 14.80 11.90
C ARG A 110 7.34 13.76 10.95
N LEU A 111 8.00 14.14 9.87
CA LEU A 111 8.77 13.19 9.06
C LEU A 111 9.89 12.51 9.85
N ASP A 112 10.33 13.13 10.94
CA ASP A 112 11.34 12.55 11.83
C ASP A 112 10.90 11.24 12.49
N ASP A 113 9.59 11.06 12.67
CA ASP A 113 9.03 9.82 13.18
C ASP A 113 9.35 8.62 12.26
N PHE A 114 9.73 8.90 11.01
CA PHE A 114 10.14 7.90 10.01
C PHE A 114 11.65 7.85 9.75
N ALA A 115 12.47 8.59 10.52
CA ALA A 115 13.92 8.58 10.33
C ALA A 115 14.57 7.25 10.76
N GLU A 116 13.93 6.51 11.65
CA GLU A 116 14.37 5.22 12.14
C GLU A 116 13.25 4.19 12.01
N ALA A 117 13.55 3.04 11.42
CA ALA A 117 12.64 1.92 11.38
C ALA A 117 12.47 1.29 12.77
N PRO A 118 11.40 0.53 13.01
CA PRO A 118 11.25 -0.26 14.23
C PRO A 118 12.46 -1.18 14.46
N SER A 119 12.89 -1.32 15.70
CA SER A 119 14.04 -2.16 16.04
C SER A 119 13.79 -3.64 15.68
N SER A 120 14.60 -4.20 14.79
CA SER A 120 14.52 -5.60 14.34
C SER A 120 13.11 -6.04 13.91
N PRO A 121 12.45 -5.35 12.99
CA PRO A 121 11.09 -5.66 12.60
C PRO A 121 11.02 -6.99 11.85
N ASP A 122 9.92 -7.73 12.01
CA ASP A 122 9.57 -8.73 11.02
C ASP A 122 9.19 -8.05 9.69
N LEU A 123 9.21 -8.79 8.59
CA LEU A 123 8.95 -8.23 7.26
C LEU A 123 7.57 -7.54 7.15
N PRO A 124 6.46 -8.07 7.69
CA PRO A 124 5.18 -7.36 7.72
C PRO A 124 5.23 -6.01 8.43
N THR A 125 5.84 -5.95 9.61
CA THR A 125 6.00 -4.71 10.38
C THR A 125 6.84 -3.69 9.62
N TRP A 126 7.91 -4.15 8.96
CA TRP A 126 8.73 -3.29 8.12
C TRP A 126 7.97 -2.74 6.91
N ILE A 127 7.16 -3.57 6.23
CA ILE A 127 6.32 -3.14 5.10
C ILE A 127 5.30 -2.10 5.57
N ASP A 128 4.69 -2.28 6.74
CA ASP A 128 3.76 -1.30 7.31
C ASP A 128 4.44 0.04 7.60
N TYR A 129 5.66 0.02 8.14
CA TYR A 129 6.48 1.22 8.35
C TYR A 129 6.82 1.91 7.02
N ASN A 130 7.32 1.18 6.04
CA ASN A 130 7.66 1.70 4.71
C ASN A 130 6.43 2.34 4.04
N ARG A 131 5.30 1.65 4.04
CA ARG A 131 4.03 2.19 3.52
C ARG A 131 3.60 3.45 4.26
N ALA A 132 3.71 3.47 5.59
CA ALA A 132 3.32 4.62 6.41
C ALA A 132 4.11 5.88 6.05
N PHE A 133 5.42 5.78 5.82
CA PHE A 133 6.27 6.89 5.35
C PHE A 133 5.77 7.48 4.04
N HIS A 134 5.65 6.67 2.99
CA HIS A 134 5.22 7.14 1.67
C HIS A 134 3.78 7.67 1.69
N THR A 135 2.88 7.00 2.43
CA THR A 135 1.50 7.43 2.59
C THR A 135 1.39 8.76 3.35
N TYR A 136 2.27 8.99 4.33
CA TYR A 136 2.32 10.26 5.06
C TYR A 136 2.65 11.42 4.11
N ILE A 137 3.65 11.28 3.26
CA ILE A 137 4.01 12.28 2.24
C ILE A 137 2.83 12.54 1.30
N ALA A 138 2.22 11.47 0.79
CA ALA A 138 1.07 11.58 -0.10
C ALA A 138 -0.12 12.30 0.56
N ALA A 139 -0.42 11.98 1.82
CA ALA A 139 -1.53 12.57 2.56
C ALA A 139 -1.37 14.08 2.81
N HIS A 140 -0.12 14.54 2.89
CA HIS A 140 0.19 15.94 3.20
C HIS A 140 0.66 16.77 1.98
N CYS A 141 0.49 16.26 0.76
CA CYS A 141 0.86 16.97 -0.46
C CYS A 141 -0.06 18.15 -0.85
N GLY A 142 -1.12 18.41 -0.09
CA GLY A 142 -2.06 19.50 -0.37
C GLY A 142 -3.02 19.26 -1.55
N ASN A 143 -2.91 18.14 -2.26
CA ASN A 143 -3.79 17.74 -3.36
C ASN A 143 -4.50 16.41 -3.05
N ALA A 144 -5.76 16.50 -2.59
CA ALA A 144 -6.52 15.31 -2.16
C ALA A 144 -6.72 14.26 -3.28
N ARG A 145 -6.78 14.66 -4.55
CA ARG A 145 -6.91 13.72 -5.68
C ARG A 145 -5.61 12.97 -5.93
N LEU A 146 -4.49 13.69 -5.92
CA LEU A 146 -3.16 13.10 -6.03
C LEU A 146 -2.90 12.15 -4.86
N ALA A 147 -3.17 12.58 -3.63
CA ALA A 147 -3.02 11.78 -2.42
C ALA A 147 -3.75 10.43 -2.52
N MET A 148 -5.02 10.45 -2.96
CA MET A 148 -5.83 9.25 -3.09
C MET A 148 -5.23 8.25 -4.11
N ILE A 149 -4.76 8.74 -5.26
CA ILE A 149 -4.18 7.89 -6.30
C ILE A 149 -2.81 7.37 -5.85
N ALA A 150 -1.98 8.23 -5.26
CA ALA A 150 -0.67 7.85 -4.76
C ALA A 150 -0.77 6.77 -3.67
N GLN A 151 -1.66 6.95 -2.69
CA GLN A 151 -1.89 5.95 -1.64
C GLN A 151 -2.32 4.60 -2.22
N GLU A 152 -3.21 4.57 -3.20
CA GLU A 152 -3.63 3.33 -3.85
C GLU A 152 -2.45 2.59 -4.51
N ILE A 153 -1.57 3.31 -5.19
CA ILE A 153 -0.38 2.73 -5.82
C ILE A 153 0.62 2.28 -4.75
N ILE A 154 0.91 3.10 -3.74
CA ILE A 154 1.81 2.77 -2.64
C ILE A 154 1.38 1.46 -1.96
N GLU A 155 0.10 1.32 -1.65
CA GLU A 155 -0.45 0.11 -1.02
C GLU A 155 -0.29 -1.16 -1.89
N GLN A 156 -0.36 -1.04 -3.22
CA GLN A 156 -0.12 -2.17 -4.12
C GLN A 156 1.35 -2.62 -4.12
N PHE A 157 2.28 -1.71 -3.80
CA PHE A 157 3.69 -2.04 -3.67
C PHE A 157 4.03 -2.93 -2.49
N ASP A 158 3.21 -3.02 -1.44
CA ASP A 158 3.43 -3.92 -0.31
C ASP A 158 3.69 -5.35 -0.77
N ARG A 159 2.85 -5.82 -1.71
CA ARG A 159 2.96 -7.15 -2.30
C ARG A 159 4.25 -7.33 -3.10
N LEU A 160 4.65 -6.32 -3.86
CA LEU A 160 5.88 -6.34 -4.64
C LEU A 160 7.10 -6.34 -3.71
N THR A 161 7.08 -5.51 -2.68
CA THR A 161 8.11 -5.45 -1.65
C THR A 161 8.24 -6.79 -0.94
N TYR A 162 7.12 -7.40 -0.52
CA TYR A 162 7.12 -8.71 0.12
C TYR A 162 7.78 -9.77 -0.76
N VAL A 163 7.37 -9.86 -2.03
CA VAL A 163 7.93 -10.85 -2.97
C VAL A 163 9.40 -10.56 -3.27
N SER A 164 9.78 -9.32 -3.48
CA SER A 164 11.16 -8.94 -3.77
C SER A 164 12.11 -9.29 -2.61
N VAL A 165 11.74 -8.93 -1.39
CA VAL A 165 12.56 -9.20 -0.20
C VAL A 165 12.65 -10.70 0.09
N THR A 166 11.56 -11.47 -0.11
CA THR A 166 11.57 -12.92 0.16
C THR A 166 12.19 -13.75 -0.96
N SER A 167 12.40 -13.18 -2.15
CA SER A 167 12.96 -13.87 -3.32
C SER A 167 14.40 -13.49 -3.64
N SER A 168 14.98 -12.52 -2.95
CA SER A 168 16.33 -12.01 -3.20
C SER A 168 17.14 -11.96 -1.92
N ASP A 169 18.30 -12.63 -1.91
CA ASP A 169 19.25 -12.57 -0.79
C ASP A 169 20.00 -11.22 -0.71
N ASP A 170 19.94 -10.39 -1.78
CA ASP A 170 20.66 -9.12 -1.89
C ASP A 170 19.87 -7.88 -1.45
N LEU A 171 18.56 -8.01 -1.20
CA LEU A 171 17.72 -6.87 -0.80
C LEU A 171 17.81 -6.65 0.70
N SER A 172 18.64 -5.68 1.10
CA SER A 172 18.77 -5.24 2.49
C SER A 172 17.72 -4.18 2.82
N LEU A 173 16.96 -4.40 3.89
CA LEU A 173 16.02 -3.41 4.43
C LEU A 173 16.74 -2.10 4.82
N ASP A 174 18.00 -2.18 5.26
CA ASP A 174 18.84 -1.03 5.60
C ASP A 174 19.03 -0.05 4.44
N LYS A 175 18.95 -0.52 3.19
CA LYS A 175 19.04 0.35 2.02
C LYS A 175 17.83 1.29 1.95
N PHE A 176 16.63 0.75 2.10
CA PHE A 176 15.40 1.54 2.06
C PHE A 176 15.31 2.52 3.23
N GLU A 177 15.81 2.13 4.42
CA GLU A 177 15.86 3.04 5.57
C GLU A 177 16.82 4.21 5.34
N ARG A 178 17.96 3.97 4.67
CA ARG A 178 18.85 5.07 4.27
C ARG A 178 18.17 6.01 3.29
N GLU A 179 17.45 5.46 2.30
CA GLU A 179 16.70 6.27 1.33
C GLU A 179 15.66 7.16 2.02
N HIS A 180 14.92 6.64 3.02
CA HIS A 180 14.00 7.46 3.80
C HIS A 180 14.73 8.59 4.54
N ARG A 181 15.84 8.30 5.23
CA ARG A 181 16.63 9.33 5.93
C ARG A 181 17.18 10.39 5.00
N GLU A 182 17.62 10.02 3.81
CA GLU A 182 18.13 10.96 2.80
C GLU A 182 17.02 11.87 2.29
N ILE A 183 15.82 11.34 2.01
CA ILE A 183 14.66 12.13 1.61
C ILE A 183 14.27 13.10 2.73
N ILE A 184 14.16 12.64 3.98
CA ILE A 184 13.84 13.47 5.14
C ILE A 184 14.88 14.57 5.32
N GLY A 185 16.17 14.24 5.20
CA GLY A 185 17.27 15.19 5.29
C GLY A 185 17.20 16.29 4.23
N ALA A 186 16.89 15.94 2.98
CA ALA A 186 16.73 16.90 1.89
C ALA A 186 15.50 17.81 2.10
N ILE A 187 14.37 17.25 2.56
CA ILE A 187 13.16 18.03 2.89
C ILE A 187 13.46 19.03 4.02
N ARG A 188 14.15 18.62 5.07
CA ARG A 188 14.56 19.49 6.20
C ARG A 188 15.51 20.61 5.76
N ALA A 189 16.44 20.30 4.86
CA ALA A 189 17.36 21.29 4.31
C ALA A 189 16.66 22.28 3.35
N GLY A 190 15.40 22.05 3.00
CA GLY A 190 14.69 22.84 1.99
C GLY A 190 15.19 22.57 0.57
N ASP A 191 16.01 21.52 0.37
CA ASP A 191 16.51 21.15 -0.96
C ASP A 191 15.48 20.30 -1.72
N LYS A 192 14.50 20.99 -2.27
CA LYS A 192 13.41 20.38 -3.03
C LYS A 192 13.91 19.56 -4.22
N ARG A 193 14.96 20.04 -4.91
CA ARG A 193 15.52 19.34 -6.07
C ARG A 193 16.12 17.99 -5.66
N GLN A 194 16.87 17.99 -4.57
CA GLN A 194 17.45 16.76 -4.04
C GLN A 194 16.38 15.81 -3.51
N ALA A 195 15.39 16.31 -2.75
CA ALA A 195 14.29 15.49 -2.23
C ALA A 195 13.53 14.78 -3.36
N ILE A 196 13.21 15.49 -4.45
CA ILE A 196 12.54 14.90 -5.63
C ILE A 196 13.45 13.87 -6.34
N ALA A 197 14.76 14.13 -6.43
CA ALA A 197 15.70 13.21 -7.07
C ALA A 197 15.86 11.90 -6.30
N LEU A 198 15.83 11.96 -4.96
CA LEU A 198 15.94 10.79 -4.07
C LEU A 198 14.66 9.92 -4.05
N ALA A 199 13.52 10.45 -4.44
CA ALA A 199 12.25 9.72 -4.51
C ALA A 199 12.16 8.79 -5.74
N GLY A 200 13.26 8.14 -6.14
CA GLY A 200 13.26 7.35 -7.35
C GLY A 200 14.23 6.21 -7.46
#